data_8894eee67103fbe2ed8f5c97e45cac1b
#
_entry.id   8894eee67103fbe2ed8f5c97e45cac1b
#
_cell.length_a   1.000
_cell.length_b   1.000
_cell.length_c   1.000
_cell.angle_alpha   90.00
_cell.angle_beta   90.00
_cell.angle_gamma   90.00
#
_symmetry.space_group_name_H-M   'P 1'
#
loop_
_entity.id
_entity.type
_entity.pdbx_description
1 polymer ?
#
loop_
_entity_poly.entity_id
_entity_poly.type
_entity_poly.pdbx_seq_one_letter_code
_entity_poly.pdbx_strand_id
1 'polypeptide(L)'
;MQKENYGLVLEGGGAKGAYHIGAAKALAELDIKIGGISGTSVGALNGAMLIQDDLEKAYNLWYNIKPSKVYEINDNYFQDLKDLKITKETFIYFYNKVKDIFEKKGVDNSKIKEILQQYIKEDKIRNSGKDFGIVTISLTDKEPMELYLEDIPEGKLAEYLMASAYLPFFIREKVDGKIFLDGGFYNNLPVNLLAKRGYKNIIAVRTFGLGRSPDLSEMDLNIIEIEPSDDLGLTVDFSKKKARRNLNMGYYDTMKKFKDLIGKKYYLDFSYNDEYYFNFLCDICENDILETGKIFKIEKMPPKRLLFEKLIPYIAEMLDIDKKQDYKYIIAGM
;
A
#
# COMPACT_ATOMS: atom_id res chain seq x y z
N MET A 1 -24.38 -14.16 -10.59
CA MET A 1 -24.57 -12.87 -11.28
C MET A 1 -23.25 -12.12 -11.26
N GLN A 2 -22.84 -11.53 -12.38
CA GLN A 2 -21.65 -10.69 -12.45
C GLN A 2 -21.90 -9.38 -11.70
N LYS A 3 -20.95 -8.94 -10.87
CA LYS A 3 -21.05 -7.64 -10.17
C LYS A 3 -20.48 -6.54 -11.03
N GLU A 4 -21.21 -5.44 -11.18
CA GLU A 4 -20.83 -4.29 -12.00
C GLU A 4 -19.70 -3.45 -11.34
N ASN A 5 -19.67 -3.41 -9.99
CA ASN A 5 -18.67 -2.69 -9.24
C ASN A 5 -17.34 -3.45 -9.20
N TYR A 6 -16.26 -2.73 -8.98
CA TYR A 6 -14.95 -3.34 -8.78
C TYR A 6 -14.84 -4.04 -7.43
N GLY A 7 -14.11 -5.16 -7.43
CA GLY A 7 -13.52 -5.72 -6.22
C GLY A 7 -12.15 -5.08 -5.95
N LEU A 8 -11.89 -4.68 -4.71
CA LEU A 8 -10.59 -4.11 -4.30
C LEU A 8 -9.82 -5.13 -3.46
N VAL A 9 -8.62 -5.50 -3.91
CA VAL A 9 -7.75 -6.44 -3.21
C VAL A 9 -6.54 -5.72 -2.66
N LEU A 10 -6.29 -5.87 -1.35
CA LEU A 10 -5.20 -5.21 -0.65
C LEU A 10 -4.17 -6.22 -0.16
N GLU A 11 -2.96 -6.17 -0.75
CA GLU A 11 -1.87 -7.08 -0.42
C GLU A 11 -1.34 -6.85 1.00
N GLY A 12 -0.90 -7.92 1.69
CA GLY A 12 -0.21 -7.80 2.98
C GLY A 12 1.13 -7.08 2.87
N GLY A 13 1.59 -6.42 3.94
CA GLY A 13 2.87 -5.69 3.86
C GLY A 13 3.22 -4.80 5.05
N GLY A 14 2.52 -4.88 6.17
CA GLY A 14 2.81 -4.13 7.39
C GLY A 14 2.85 -2.61 7.16
N ALA A 15 3.97 -1.95 7.46
CA ALA A 15 4.13 -0.50 7.33
C ALA A 15 3.94 0.03 5.89
N LYS A 16 4.02 -0.83 4.87
CA LYS A 16 3.73 -0.48 3.48
C LYS A 16 2.26 -0.18 3.24
N GLY A 17 1.35 -0.55 4.16
CA GLY A 17 -0.10 -0.36 4.06
C GLY A 17 -0.57 1.09 3.90
N ALA A 18 0.27 2.09 4.21
CA ALA A 18 -0.01 3.48 3.89
C ALA A 18 -0.26 3.69 2.37
N TYR A 19 0.39 2.90 1.52
CA TYR A 19 0.20 2.90 0.07
C TYR A 19 -1.25 2.55 -0.33
N HIS A 20 -1.88 1.58 0.34
CA HIS A 20 -3.28 1.22 0.11
C HIS A 20 -4.23 2.40 0.30
N ILE A 21 -4.00 3.18 1.37
CA ILE A 21 -4.88 4.30 1.69
C ILE A 21 -4.68 5.48 0.72
N GLY A 22 -3.45 5.68 0.24
CA GLY A 22 -3.19 6.59 -0.86
C GLY A 22 -3.93 6.19 -2.13
N ALA A 23 -3.85 4.91 -2.51
CA ALA A 23 -4.57 4.36 -3.65
C ALA A 23 -6.10 4.50 -3.49
N ALA A 24 -6.64 4.14 -2.32
CA ALA A 24 -8.07 4.26 -2.04
C ALA A 24 -8.55 5.71 -2.15
N LYS A 25 -7.75 6.70 -1.72
CA LYS A 25 -8.06 8.12 -1.87
C LYS A 25 -8.19 8.52 -3.34
N ALA A 26 -7.26 8.09 -4.18
CA ALA A 26 -7.32 8.36 -5.62
C ALA A 26 -8.53 7.67 -6.27
N LEU A 27 -8.83 6.41 -5.91
CA LEU A 27 -10.01 5.69 -6.42
C LEU A 27 -11.31 6.40 -6.05
N ALA A 28 -11.41 6.93 -4.83
CA ALA A 28 -12.57 7.71 -4.39
C ALA A 28 -12.71 9.03 -5.17
N GLU A 29 -11.61 9.76 -5.42
CA GLU A 29 -11.63 10.98 -6.23
C GLU A 29 -11.95 10.73 -7.72
N LEU A 30 -11.65 9.53 -8.21
CA LEU A 30 -11.99 9.07 -9.56
C LEU A 30 -13.44 8.51 -9.65
N ASP A 31 -14.18 8.54 -8.55
CA ASP A 31 -15.54 7.98 -8.44
C ASP A 31 -15.63 6.48 -8.79
N ILE A 32 -14.55 5.73 -8.57
CA ILE A 32 -14.51 4.28 -8.81
C ILE A 32 -15.33 3.57 -7.72
N LYS A 33 -16.36 2.85 -8.14
CA LYS A 33 -17.28 2.16 -7.21
C LYS A 33 -16.71 0.81 -6.79
N ILE A 34 -16.47 0.65 -5.50
CA ILE A 34 -15.99 -0.60 -4.87
C ILE A 34 -17.17 -1.32 -4.21
N GLY A 35 -17.46 -2.52 -4.69
CA GLY A 35 -18.55 -3.36 -4.17
C GLY A 35 -18.10 -4.38 -3.13
N GLY A 36 -16.81 -4.69 -3.06
CA GLY A 36 -16.24 -5.59 -2.06
C GLY A 36 -14.74 -5.40 -1.91
N ILE A 37 -14.23 -5.77 -0.75
CA ILE A 37 -12.80 -5.69 -0.43
C ILE A 37 -12.33 -7.02 0.13
N SER A 38 -11.17 -7.48 -0.33
CA SER A 38 -10.44 -8.55 0.35
C SER A 38 -9.01 -8.11 0.67
N GLY A 39 -8.46 -8.64 1.74
CA GLY A 39 -7.10 -8.27 2.13
C GLY A 39 -6.48 -9.25 3.11
N THR A 40 -5.16 -9.19 3.20
CA THR A 40 -4.37 -10.01 4.12
C THR A 40 -3.50 -9.12 4.99
N SER A 41 -3.37 -9.45 6.28
CA SER A 41 -2.54 -8.68 7.22
C SER A 41 -2.96 -7.19 7.25
N VAL A 42 -2.04 -6.25 7.05
CA VAL A 42 -2.37 -4.81 6.95
C VAL A 42 -3.42 -4.52 5.87
N GLY A 43 -3.50 -5.34 4.81
CA GLY A 43 -4.54 -5.24 3.80
C GLY A 43 -5.93 -5.52 4.36
N ALA A 44 -6.07 -6.49 5.26
CA ALA A 44 -7.31 -6.76 5.98
C ALA A 44 -7.69 -5.61 6.92
N LEU A 45 -6.70 -5.04 7.65
CA LEU A 45 -6.93 -3.92 8.56
C LEU A 45 -7.40 -2.67 7.81
N ASN A 46 -6.71 -2.31 6.73
CA ASN A 46 -7.10 -1.19 5.87
C ASN A 46 -8.44 -1.45 5.17
N GLY A 47 -8.66 -2.68 4.69
CA GLY A 47 -9.91 -3.10 4.08
C GLY A 47 -11.11 -2.87 4.99
N ALA A 48 -11.01 -3.23 6.27
CA ALA A 48 -12.05 -3.00 7.26
C ALA A 48 -12.37 -1.50 7.42
N MET A 49 -11.34 -0.62 7.46
CA MET A 49 -11.52 0.83 7.51
C MET A 49 -12.25 1.37 6.26
N LEU A 50 -11.94 0.82 5.08
CA LEU A 50 -12.55 1.24 3.82
C LEU A 50 -13.99 0.71 3.66
N ILE A 51 -14.27 -0.50 4.11
CA ILE A 51 -15.63 -1.08 4.09
C ILE A 51 -16.59 -0.27 4.96
N GLN A 52 -16.15 0.20 6.11
CA GLN A 52 -16.97 1.03 7.02
C GLN A 52 -17.04 2.51 6.61
N ASP A 53 -16.49 2.86 5.43
CA ASP A 53 -16.50 4.20 4.85
C ASP A 53 -15.76 5.26 5.69
N ASP A 54 -14.67 4.86 6.35
CA ASP A 54 -13.84 5.73 7.19
C ASP A 54 -12.47 6.05 6.53
N LEU A 55 -12.45 6.30 5.20
CA LEU A 55 -11.24 6.62 4.43
C LEU A 55 -10.44 7.78 5.03
N GLU A 56 -11.10 8.88 5.40
CA GLU A 56 -10.43 10.04 5.99
C GLU A 56 -9.78 9.71 7.34
N LYS A 57 -10.42 8.87 8.17
CA LYS A 57 -9.82 8.42 9.42
C LYS A 57 -8.62 7.50 9.17
N ALA A 58 -8.71 6.60 8.19
CA ALA A 58 -7.60 5.75 7.79
C ALA A 58 -6.42 6.60 7.26
N TYR A 59 -6.70 7.62 6.45
CA TYR A 59 -5.69 8.55 5.96
C TYR A 59 -4.98 9.29 7.11
N ASN A 60 -5.74 9.85 8.04
CA ASN A 60 -5.22 10.57 9.19
C ASN A 60 -4.42 9.66 10.14
N LEU A 61 -4.85 8.40 10.30
CA LEU A 61 -4.12 7.41 11.09
C LEU A 61 -2.72 7.16 10.48
N TRP A 62 -2.65 6.88 9.19
CA TRP A 62 -1.39 6.67 8.49
C TRP A 62 -0.53 7.92 8.39
N TYR A 63 -1.11 9.09 8.13
CA TYR A 63 -0.39 10.36 8.05
C TYR A 63 0.29 10.75 9.36
N ASN A 64 -0.29 10.34 10.51
CA ASN A 64 0.19 10.62 11.86
C ASN A 64 0.76 9.40 12.57
N ILE A 65 1.01 8.29 11.84
CA ILE A 65 1.57 7.09 12.44
C ILE A 65 3.00 7.34 12.94
N LYS A 66 3.34 6.63 14.02
CA LYS A 66 4.68 6.61 14.59
C LYS A 66 5.01 5.20 15.04
N PRO A 67 6.30 4.80 15.11
CA PRO A 67 6.70 3.51 15.65
C PRO A 67 6.12 3.23 17.04
N SER A 68 6.10 4.23 17.93
CA SER A 68 5.55 4.12 19.29
C SER A 68 4.03 3.89 19.35
N LYS A 69 3.30 4.12 18.25
CA LYS A 69 1.87 3.78 18.15
C LYS A 69 1.62 2.33 17.77
N VAL A 70 2.63 1.65 17.24
CA VAL A 70 2.53 0.27 16.73
C VAL A 70 3.28 -0.69 17.66
N TYR A 71 4.42 -0.25 18.17
CA TYR A 71 5.30 -1.02 19.04
C TYR A 71 5.53 -0.27 20.35
N GLU A 72 5.85 -1.01 21.41
CA GLU A 72 6.37 -0.42 22.66
C GLU A 72 7.83 0.04 22.49
N ILE A 73 8.10 1.01 21.64
CA ILE A 73 9.43 1.60 21.44
C ILE A 73 9.39 3.11 21.57
N ASN A 74 10.53 3.67 21.99
CA ASN A 74 10.73 5.12 22.02
C ASN A 74 11.13 5.61 20.62
N ASP A 75 10.36 6.55 20.06
CA ASP A 75 10.55 7.09 18.72
C ASP A 75 11.94 7.73 18.52
N ASN A 76 12.50 8.37 19.55
CA ASN A 76 13.80 9.03 19.47
C ASN A 76 14.92 7.99 19.29
N TYR A 77 14.94 6.94 20.13
CA TYR A 77 15.93 5.87 19.99
C TYR A 77 15.78 5.09 18.68
N PHE A 78 14.54 4.93 18.19
CA PHE A 78 14.31 4.32 16.88
C PHE A 78 14.90 5.18 15.75
N GLN A 79 14.76 6.51 15.84
CA GLN A 79 15.36 7.43 14.87
C GLN A 79 16.89 7.43 14.95
N ASP A 80 17.46 7.44 16.16
CA ASP A 80 18.91 7.36 16.37
C ASP A 80 19.51 6.09 15.73
N LEU A 81 18.82 4.95 15.86
CA LEU A 81 19.23 3.70 15.24
C LEU A 81 19.23 3.81 13.70
N LYS A 82 18.19 4.41 13.13
CA LYS A 82 18.10 4.63 11.65
C LYS A 82 19.18 5.57 11.14
N ASP A 83 19.51 6.60 11.92
CA ASP A 83 20.52 7.60 11.57
C ASP A 83 21.96 7.13 11.92
N LEU A 84 22.11 5.86 12.36
CA LEU A 84 23.37 5.26 12.83
C LEU A 84 24.03 6.04 13.99
N LYS A 85 23.26 6.81 14.74
CA LYS A 85 23.70 7.54 15.95
C LYS A 85 23.58 6.65 17.17
N ILE A 86 24.44 5.63 17.26
CA ILE A 86 24.41 4.67 18.36
C ILE A 86 25.14 5.26 19.55
N THR A 87 24.40 5.86 20.48
CA THR A 87 24.93 6.27 21.79
C THR A 87 24.89 5.10 22.78
N LYS A 88 25.57 5.26 23.93
CA LYS A 88 25.51 4.25 25.01
C LYS A 88 24.07 4.03 25.49
N GLU A 89 23.29 5.10 25.59
CA GLU A 89 21.88 5.08 26.01
C GLU A 89 21.02 4.34 24.97
N THR A 90 21.19 4.62 23.69
CA THR A 90 20.52 3.93 22.57
C THR A 90 20.84 2.43 22.61
N PHE A 91 22.11 2.05 22.80
CA PHE A 91 22.52 0.65 22.89
C PHE A 91 21.87 -0.07 24.09
N ILE A 92 21.92 0.54 25.31
CA ILE A 92 21.29 -0.03 26.52
C ILE A 92 19.79 -0.19 26.33
N TYR A 93 19.12 0.80 25.72
CA TYR A 93 17.69 0.73 25.44
C TYR A 93 17.35 -0.49 24.55
N PHE A 94 18.05 -0.64 23.43
CA PHE A 94 17.78 -1.78 22.52
C PHE A 94 18.18 -3.13 23.13
N TYR A 95 19.26 -3.20 23.88
CA TYR A 95 19.63 -4.40 24.60
C TYR A 95 18.52 -4.84 25.56
N ASN A 96 17.96 -3.93 26.35
CA ASN A 96 16.85 -4.23 27.25
C ASN A 96 15.59 -4.65 26.47
N LYS A 97 15.27 -4.00 25.34
CA LYS A 97 14.14 -4.40 24.49
C LYS A 97 14.31 -5.79 23.89
N VAL A 98 15.50 -6.14 23.43
CA VAL A 98 15.79 -7.50 22.94
C VAL A 98 15.62 -8.52 24.06
N LYS A 99 16.12 -8.22 25.27
CA LYS A 99 15.94 -9.06 26.45
C LYS A 99 14.46 -9.26 26.78
N ASP A 100 13.66 -8.18 26.82
CA ASP A 100 12.21 -8.22 27.05
C ASP A 100 11.47 -9.11 26.01
N ILE A 101 11.86 -9.01 24.73
CA ILE A 101 11.29 -9.85 23.66
C ILE A 101 11.57 -11.33 23.92
N PHE A 102 12.79 -11.68 24.37
CA PHE A 102 13.13 -13.04 24.70
C PHE A 102 12.38 -13.55 25.94
N GLU A 103 12.27 -12.73 27.00
CA GLU A 103 11.56 -13.08 28.24
C GLU A 103 10.04 -13.21 28.02
N LYS A 104 9.43 -12.34 27.22
CA LYS A 104 7.99 -12.35 26.86
C LYS A 104 7.65 -13.31 25.72
N LYS A 105 8.63 -13.97 25.12
CA LYS A 105 8.47 -14.86 23.95
C LYS A 105 7.82 -14.21 22.75
N GLY A 106 8.07 -12.92 22.52
CA GLY A 106 7.59 -12.20 21.34
C GLY A 106 7.48 -10.69 21.52
N VAL A 107 7.18 -9.98 20.45
CA VAL A 107 6.92 -8.54 20.44
C VAL A 107 5.48 -8.30 20.86
N ASP A 108 5.28 -7.36 21.77
CA ASP A 108 3.95 -6.93 22.21
C ASP A 108 3.20 -6.24 21.08
N ASN A 109 1.94 -6.62 20.87
CA ASN A 109 1.05 -6.11 19.84
C ASN A 109 -0.20 -5.40 20.41
N SER A 110 -0.21 -5.13 21.72
CA SER A 110 -1.32 -4.46 22.42
C SER A 110 -1.72 -3.15 21.74
N LYS A 111 -0.74 -2.37 21.26
CA LYS A 111 -0.97 -1.11 20.56
C LYS A 111 -1.77 -1.27 19.26
N ILE A 112 -1.51 -2.33 18.50
CA ILE A 112 -2.29 -2.62 17.28
C ILE A 112 -3.71 -2.99 17.66
N LYS A 113 -3.91 -3.77 18.73
CA LYS A 113 -5.24 -4.13 19.25
C LYS A 113 -6.01 -2.91 19.74
N GLU A 114 -5.35 -2.00 20.48
CA GLU A 114 -5.96 -0.73 20.89
C GLU A 114 -6.46 0.08 19.67
N ILE A 115 -5.64 0.17 18.61
CA ILE A 115 -6.03 0.82 17.35
C ILE A 115 -7.25 0.14 16.75
N LEU A 116 -7.26 -1.20 16.65
CA LEU A 116 -8.39 -1.93 16.10
C LEU A 116 -9.66 -1.70 16.92
N GLN A 117 -9.61 -1.79 18.25
CA GLN A 117 -10.76 -1.54 19.12
C GLN A 117 -11.29 -0.10 18.99
N GLN A 118 -10.42 0.87 18.83
CA GLN A 118 -10.77 2.27 18.68
C GLN A 118 -11.42 2.57 17.33
N TYR A 119 -10.86 2.03 16.23
CA TYR A 119 -11.20 2.45 14.87
C TYR A 119 -12.16 1.50 14.15
N ILE A 120 -12.16 0.20 14.46
CA ILE A 120 -13.05 -0.76 13.79
C ILE A 120 -14.45 -0.69 14.41
N LYS A 121 -15.43 -0.51 13.54
CA LYS A 121 -16.87 -0.47 13.90
C LYS A 121 -17.57 -1.62 13.20
N GLU A 122 -17.58 -2.78 13.85
CA GLU A 122 -18.08 -4.03 13.27
C GLU A 122 -19.51 -3.89 12.72
N ASP A 123 -20.41 -3.21 13.45
CA ASP A 123 -21.77 -2.97 13.00
C ASP A 123 -21.85 -2.23 11.67
N LYS A 124 -20.98 -1.21 11.47
CA LYS A 124 -20.90 -0.50 10.19
C LYS A 124 -20.45 -1.40 9.05
N ILE A 125 -19.48 -2.27 9.34
CA ILE A 125 -18.94 -3.21 8.35
C ILE A 125 -20.01 -4.21 7.95
N ARG A 126 -20.70 -4.82 8.92
CA ARG A 126 -21.79 -5.79 8.67
C ARG A 126 -22.96 -5.17 7.92
N ASN A 127 -23.30 -3.93 8.21
CA ASN A 127 -24.41 -3.20 7.58
C ASN A 127 -24.01 -2.46 6.29
N SER A 128 -22.76 -2.58 5.82
CA SER A 128 -22.27 -1.84 4.63
C SER A 128 -22.89 -2.32 3.31
N GLY A 129 -23.41 -3.54 3.27
CA GLY A 129 -23.88 -4.19 2.05
C GLY A 129 -22.76 -4.58 1.08
N LYS A 130 -21.50 -4.44 1.48
CA LYS A 130 -20.31 -4.78 0.66
C LYS A 130 -19.72 -6.13 1.09
N ASP A 131 -19.14 -6.87 0.14
CA ASP A 131 -18.42 -8.09 0.49
C ASP A 131 -17.09 -7.75 1.17
N PHE A 132 -16.77 -8.50 2.22
CA PHE A 132 -15.49 -8.37 2.90
C PHE A 132 -14.88 -9.73 3.19
N GLY A 133 -13.62 -9.91 2.81
CA GLY A 133 -12.89 -11.17 2.98
C GLY A 133 -11.48 -10.95 3.52
N ILE A 134 -11.04 -11.85 4.40
CA ILE A 134 -9.69 -11.84 4.99
C ILE A 134 -9.05 -13.23 4.94
N VAL A 135 -7.73 -13.26 5.08
CA VAL A 135 -6.98 -14.51 5.12
C VAL A 135 -6.20 -14.60 6.42
N THR A 136 -6.20 -15.77 7.05
CA THR A 136 -5.35 -16.13 8.19
C THR A 136 -4.96 -17.60 8.12
N ILE A 137 -4.11 -18.08 9.01
CA ILE A 137 -3.75 -19.51 9.13
C ILE A 137 -4.01 -19.95 10.57
N SER A 138 -4.85 -20.96 10.74
CA SER A 138 -4.98 -21.64 12.03
C SER A 138 -3.78 -22.56 12.26
N LEU A 139 -2.93 -22.20 13.23
CA LEU A 139 -1.83 -23.09 13.66
C LEU A 139 -2.33 -24.27 14.49
N THR A 140 -3.50 -24.11 15.13
CA THR A 140 -4.14 -25.17 15.91
C THR A 140 -4.67 -26.27 15.00
N ASP A 141 -5.39 -25.89 13.95
CA ASP A 141 -5.96 -26.85 12.98
C ASP A 141 -4.97 -27.18 11.86
N LYS A 142 -3.87 -26.44 11.73
CA LYS A 142 -2.83 -26.57 10.69
C LYS A 142 -3.36 -26.35 9.27
N GLU A 143 -4.30 -25.41 9.12
CA GLU A 143 -4.93 -25.11 7.83
C GLU A 143 -5.03 -23.59 7.58
N PRO A 144 -4.97 -23.15 6.32
CA PRO A 144 -5.29 -21.78 5.95
C PRO A 144 -6.79 -21.55 6.04
N MET A 145 -7.16 -20.34 6.40
CA MET A 145 -8.55 -19.90 6.50
C MET A 145 -8.78 -18.67 5.63
N GLU A 146 -9.63 -18.80 4.64
CA GLU A 146 -10.18 -17.73 3.84
C GLU A 146 -11.58 -17.43 4.36
N LEU A 147 -11.73 -16.32 5.07
CA LEU A 147 -12.93 -15.99 5.82
C LEU A 147 -13.64 -14.79 5.20
N TYR A 148 -14.95 -14.93 5.02
CA TYR A 148 -15.81 -13.80 4.75
C TYR A 148 -16.41 -13.27 6.05
N LEU A 149 -17.02 -12.10 5.99
CA LEU A 149 -17.58 -11.43 7.16
C LEU A 149 -18.60 -12.30 7.90
N GLU A 150 -19.41 -13.07 7.17
CA GLU A 150 -20.40 -14.01 7.74
C GLU A 150 -19.80 -15.24 8.43
N ASP A 151 -18.56 -15.60 8.09
CA ASP A 151 -17.83 -16.71 8.75
C ASP A 151 -17.23 -16.28 10.11
N ILE A 152 -17.21 -14.96 10.38
CA ILE A 152 -16.64 -14.39 11.59
C ILE A 152 -17.78 -14.15 12.60
N PRO A 153 -17.71 -14.73 13.81
CA PRO A 153 -18.73 -14.52 14.84
C PRO A 153 -18.92 -13.02 15.17
N GLU A 154 -20.16 -12.62 15.47
CA GLU A 154 -20.46 -11.24 15.87
C GLU A 154 -19.66 -10.84 17.11
N GLY A 155 -19.14 -9.61 17.11
CA GLY A 155 -18.28 -9.07 18.15
C GLY A 155 -16.81 -9.52 18.08
N LYS A 156 -16.43 -10.36 17.09
CA LYS A 156 -15.09 -10.94 16.98
C LYS A 156 -14.25 -10.39 15.81
N LEU A 157 -14.79 -9.49 15.01
CA LEU A 157 -14.11 -9.02 13.80
C LEU A 157 -12.72 -8.44 14.10
N ALA A 158 -12.56 -7.64 15.15
CA ALA A 158 -11.27 -7.06 15.51
C ALA A 158 -10.23 -8.14 15.89
N GLU A 159 -10.65 -9.22 16.54
CA GLU A 159 -9.79 -10.35 16.90
C GLU A 159 -9.33 -11.12 15.64
N TYR A 160 -10.24 -11.36 14.69
CA TYR A 160 -9.90 -12.03 13.42
C TYR A 160 -9.07 -11.15 12.48
N LEU A 161 -9.29 -9.84 12.48
CA LEU A 161 -8.39 -8.89 11.79
C LEU A 161 -6.98 -8.96 12.37
N MET A 162 -6.87 -9.01 13.70
CA MET A 162 -5.56 -9.20 14.36
C MET A 162 -4.97 -10.57 14.03
N ALA A 163 -5.78 -11.65 13.97
CA ALA A 163 -5.35 -12.98 13.57
C ALA A 163 -4.73 -12.99 12.16
N SER A 164 -5.31 -12.23 11.23
CA SER A 164 -4.76 -12.03 9.88
C SER A 164 -3.39 -11.33 9.87
N ALA A 165 -3.05 -10.58 10.91
CA ALA A 165 -1.83 -9.79 11.04
C ALA A 165 -0.83 -10.32 12.10
N TYR A 166 -1.02 -11.53 12.61
CA TYR A 166 -0.11 -12.14 13.58
C TYR A 166 1.20 -12.60 12.93
N LEU A 167 2.17 -11.71 12.83
CA LEU A 167 3.52 -12.06 12.37
C LEU A 167 4.19 -13.08 13.32
N PRO A 168 5.13 -13.90 12.82
CA PRO A 168 5.76 -14.98 13.61
C PRO A 168 6.38 -14.53 14.92
N PHE A 169 6.85 -13.30 14.99
CA PHE A 169 7.53 -12.73 16.15
C PHE A 169 6.60 -11.99 17.14
N PHE A 170 5.30 -11.87 16.85
CA PHE A 170 4.33 -11.30 17.78
C PHE A 170 3.92 -12.30 18.86
N ILE A 171 3.62 -11.78 20.05
CA ILE A 171 2.92 -12.53 21.11
C ILE A 171 1.53 -12.86 20.56
N ARG A 172 1.21 -14.15 20.46
CA ARG A 172 -0.07 -14.62 19.94
C ARG A 172 -1.02 -14.97 21.07
N GLU A 173 -2.19 -14.38 21.04
CA GLU A 173 -3.30 -14.77 21.91
C GLU A 173 -4.22 -15.73 21.18
N LYS A 174 -4.97 -16.51 21.95
CA LYS A 174 -5.99 -17.39 21.36
C LYS A 174 -7.22 -16.55 20.97
N VAL A 175 -7.70 -16.76 19.75
CA VAL A 175 -9.00 -16.28 19.27
C VAL A 175 -9.89 -17.50 19.12
N ASP A 176 -11.03 -17.54 19.83
CA ASP A 176 -11.93 -18.69 19.89
C ASP A 176 -11.21 -20.03 20.20
N GLY A 177 -10.24 -19.97 21.13
CA GLY A 177 -9.46 -21.13 21.55
C GLY A 177 -8.33 -21.55 20.60
N LYS A 178 -8.21 -20.95 19.42
CA LYS A 178 -7.22 -21.25 18.38
C LYS A 178 -6.08 -20.23 18.36
N ILE A 179 -4.91 -20.68 17.90
CA ILE A 179 -3.74 -19.83 17.65
C ILE A 179 -3.63 -19.60 16.16
N PHE A 180 -3.39 -18.34 15.76
CA PHE A 180 -3.33 -17.93 14.37
C PHE A 180 -1.95 -17.42 13.97
N LEU A 181 -1.70 -17.41 12.66
CA LEU A 181 -0.56 -16.81 11.99
C LEU A 181 -1.03 -15.92 10.84
N ASP A 182 -0.25 -14.91 10.51
CA ASP A 182 -0.49 -14.00 9.39
C ASP A 182 -0.81 -14.77 8.10
N GLY A 183 -1.91 -14.40 7.46
CA GLY A 183 -2.41 -15.03 6.25
C GLY A 183 -1.48 -14.89 5.04
N GLY A 184 -0.55 -13.93 5.06
CA GLY A 184 0.40 -13.69 3.97
C GLY A 184 1.31 -14.88 3.67
N PHE A 185 1.55 -15.76 4.66
CA PHE A 185 2.29 -16.99 4.44
C PHE A 185 1.56 -18.01 3.55
N TYR A 186 0.25 -17.86 3.38
CA TYR A 186 -0.57 -18.69 2.51
C TYR A 186 -1.02 -17.94 1.25
N ASN A 187 -1.72 -16.81 1.42
CA ASN A 187 -2.26 -16.00 0.31
C ASN A 187 -2.18 -14.51 0.67
N ASN A 188 -1.12 -13.85 0.20
CA ASN A 188 -0.85 -12.45 0.53
C ASN A 188 -1.67 -11.46 -0.30
N LEU A 189 -2.24 -11.89 -1.44
CA LEU A 189 -3.06 -11.10 -2.34
C LEU A 189 -4.34 -11.88 -2.68
N PRO A 190 -5.38 -11.82 -1.84
CA PRO A 190 -6.52 -12.75 -1.90
C PRO A 190 -7.56 -12.37 -2.96
N VAL A 191 -7.16 -12.35 -4.23
CA VAL A 191 -8.03 -12.07 -5.40
C VAL A 191 -9.15 -13.11 -5.50
N ASN A 192 -8.84 -14.36 -5.21
CA ASN A 192 -9.77 -15.47 -5.29
C ASN A 192 -11.01 -15.31 -4.37
N LEU A 193 -10.91 -14.58 -3.25
CA LEU A 193 -12.05 -14.35 -2.38
C LEU A 193 -13.13 -13.54 -3.11
N LEU A 194 -12.73 -12.46 -3.79
CA LEU A 194 -13.69 -11.65 -4.54
C LEU A 194 -14.13 -12.33 -5.84
N ALA A 195 -13.24 -13.08 -6.49
CA ALA A 195 -13.61 -13.88 -7.66
C ALA A 195 -14.72 -14.90 -7.33
N LYS A 196 -14.62 -15.59 -6.19
CA LYS A 196 -15.66 -16.52 -5.68
C LYS A 196 -16.98 -15.80 -5.40
N ARG A 197 -16.97 -14.51 -5.10
CA ARG A 197 -18.15 -13.65 -4.91
C ARG A 197 -18.72 -13.06 -6.23
N GLY A 198 -18.14 -13.44 -7.37
CA GLY A 198 -18.62 -13.07 -8.71
C GLY A 198 -18.05 -11.74 -9.25
N TYR A 199 -17.05 -11.16 -8.61
CA TYR A 199 -16.33 -10.01 -9.17
C TYR A 199 -15.47 -10.45 -10.34
N LYS A 200 -15.69 -9.84 -11.51
CA LYS A 200 -14.86 -10.03 -12.71
C LYS A 200 -13.88 -8.88 -12.92
N ASN A 201 -14.20 -7.69 -12.42
CA ASN A 201 -13.33 -6.52 -12.46
C ASN A 201 -12.67 -6.34 -11.09
N ILE A 202 -11.36 -6.49 -11.03
CA ILE A 202 -10.59 -6.46 -9.79
C ILE A 202 -9.54 -5.34 -9.88
N ILE A 203 -9.41 -4.56 -8.81
CA ILE A 203 -8.29 -3.65 -8.60
C ILE A 203 -7.41 -4.28 -7.51
N ALA A 204 -6.19 -4.63 -7.86
CA ALA A 204 -5.22 -5.24 -6.95
C ALA A 204 -4.14 -4.20 -6.56
N VAL A 205 -4.12 -3.78 -5.29
CA VAL A 205 -3.11 -2.83 -4.79
C VAL A 205 -1.95 -3.61 -4.19
N ARG A 206 -0.80 -3.55 -4.87
CA ARG A 206 0.41 -4.30 -4.53
C ARG A 206 1.28 -3.53 -3.54
N THR A 207 1.88 -4.25 -2.61
CA THR A 207 2.91 -3.72 -1.71
C THR A 207 4.23 -4.48 -1.84
N PHE A 208 4.20 -5.60 -2.57
CA PHE A 208 5.29 -6.56 -2.62
C PHE A 208 5.77 -6.92 -1.20
N GLY A 209 4.79 -7.20 -0.32
CA GLY A 209 5.03 -7.67 1.03
C GLY A 209 5.59 -9.09 1.04
N LEU A 210 6.17 -9.48 2.18
CA LEU A 210 6.63 -10.86 2.37
C LEU A 210 5.42 -11.81 2.42
N GLY A 211 5.44 -12.85 1.60
CA GLY A 211 4.38 -13.85 1.55
C GLY A 211 4.20 -14.45 0.16
N ARG A 212 3.17 -15.27 0.02
CA ARG A 212 2.81 -15.89 -1.25
C ARG A 212 1.68 -15.11 -1.90
N SER A 213 1.86 -14.72 -3.14
CA SER A 213 0.80 -14.14 -3.97
C SER A 213 0.48 -15.09 -5.12
N PRO A 214 -0.80 -15.20 -5.53
CA PRO A 214 -1.17 -16.04 -6.66
C PRO A 214 -0.59 -15.47 -7.97
N ASP A 215 -0.45 -16.31 -8.97
CA ASP A 215 -0.22 -15.85 -10.33
C ASP A 215 -1.54 -15.32 -10.91
N LEU A 216 -1.58 -14.01 -11.14
CA LEU A 216 -2.80 -13.36 -11.64
C LEU A 216 -3.04 -13.61 -13.13
N SER A 217 -2.00 -13.95 -13.88
CA SER A 217 -2.10 -14.19 -15.32
C SER A 217 -2.92 -15.43 -15.70
N GLU A 218 -3.06 -16.38 -14.77
CA GLU A 218 -3.85 -17.60 -14.95
C GLU A 218 -5.34 -17.42 -14.61
N MET A 219 -5.74 -16.23 -14.15
CA MET A 219 -7.11 -15.96 -13.74
C MET A 219 -7.93 -15.36 -14.90
N ASP A 220 -9.10 -15.93 -15.18
CA ASP A 220 -10.09 -15.37 -16.13
C ASP A 220 -10.81 -14.17 -15.51
N LEU A 221 -10.07 -13.08 -15.26
CA LEU A 221 -10.51 -11.86 -14.58
C LEU A 221 -9.89 -10.63 -15.26
N ASN A 222 -10.64 -9.52 -15.26
CA ASN A 222 -10.08 -8.22 -15.61
C ASN A 222 -9.42 -7.60 -14.39
N ILE A 223 -8.09 -7.71 -14.29
CA ILE A 223 -7.32 -7.26 -13.13
C ILE A 223 -6.52 -6.01 -13.49
N ILE A 224 -6.77 -4.93 -12.76
CA ILE A 224 -5.97 -3.71 -12.79
C ILE A 224 -5.03 -3.74 -11.59
N GLU A 225 -3.74 -3.96 -11.85
CA GLU A 225 -2.74 -3.89 -10.78
C GLU A 225 -2.26 -2.45 -10.61
N ILE A 226 -2.29 -1.98 -9.35
CA ILE A 226 -1.68 -0.73 -8.89
C ILE A 226 -0.40 -1.13 -8.16
N GLU A 227 0.73 -0.85 -8.79
CA GLU A 227 2.06 -1.20 -8.31
C GLU A 227 2.84 0.04 -7.89
N PRO A 228 3.64 -0.05 -6.82
CA PRO A 228 4.45 1.08 -6.37
C PRO A 228 5.53 1.41 -7.40
N SER A 229 5.61 2.68 -7.79
CA SER A 229 6.60 3.21 -8.73
C SER A 229 8.02 3.30 -8.14
N ASP A 230 8.18 3.07 -6.83
CA ASP A 230 9.46 3.06 -6.12
C ASP A 230 9.34 2.19 -4.85
N ASP A 231 10.48 1.84 -4.22
CA ASP A 231 10.51 1.01 -3.02
C ASP A 231 9.71 1.61 -1.85
N LEU A 232 8.76 0.86 -1.32
CA LEU A 232 7.95 1.25 -0.17
C LEU A 232 8.70 1.18 1.18
N GLY A 233 9.89 0.58 1.19
CA GLY A 233 10.72 0.39 2.39
C GLY A 233 10.39 -0.89 3.15
N LEU A 234 10.87 -0.95 4.39
CA LEU A 234 10.72 -2.15 5.23
C LEU A 234 9.30 -2.31 5.78
N THR A 235 8.83 -3.55 5.87
CA THR A 235 7.53 -3.94 6.44
C THR A 235 7.32 -3.45 7.88
N VAL A 236 8.39 -3.21 8.61
CA VAL A 236 8.35 -2.78 10.04
C VAL A 236 8.66 -1.29 10.24
N ASP A 237 8.90 -0.53 9.17
CA ASP A 237 9.26 0.91 9.27
C ASP A 237 8.01 1.81 9.30
N PHE A 238 7.36 1.93 10.46
CA PHE A 238 6.22 2.81 10.69
C PHE A 238 6.62 4.29 10.93
N SER A 239 7.76 4.74 10.39
CA SER A 239 8.14 6.14 10.49
C SER A 239 7.18 7.05 9.70
N LYS A 240 6.87 8.21 10.30
CA LYS A 240 5.96 9.22 9.72
C LYS A 240 6.37 9.64 8.31
N LYS A 241 7.69 9.80 8.08
CA LYS A 241 8.24 10.16 6.76
C LYS A 241 7.92 9.11 5.71
N LYS A 242 8.13 7.82 6.03
CA LYS A 242 7.83 6.71 5.11
C LYS A 242 6.33 6.57 4.85
N ALA A 243 5.52 6.62 5.89
CA ALA A 243 4.07 6.53 5.75
C ALA A 243 3.50 7.63 4.85
N ARG A 244 3.90 8.88 5.04
CA ARG A 244 3.47 10.01 4.20
C ARG A 244 3.93 9.86 2.75
N ARG A 245 5.19 9.43 2.54
CA ARG A 245 5.69 9.13 1.21
C ARG A 245 4.87 8.02 0.53
N ASN A 246 4.56 6.95 1.24
CA ASN A 246 3.80 5.83 0.70
C ASN A 246 2.33 6.21 0.43
N LEU A 247 1.70 7.05 1.28
CA LEU A 247 0.38 7.64 1.01
C LEU A 247 0.38 8.39 -0.34
N ASN A 248 1.35 9.31 -0.53
CA ASN A 248 1.45 10.08 -1.77
C ASN A 248 1.74 9.16 -2.96
N MET A 249 2.64 8.20 -2.82
CA MET A 249 2.96 7.26 -3.89
C MET A 249 1.73 6.46 -4.31
N GLY A 250 0.97 5.89 -3.37
CA GLY A 250 -0.25 5.15 -3.69
C GLY A 250 -1.30 6.00 -4.41
N TYR A 251 -1.46 7.25 -3.99
CA TYR A 251 -2.36 8.20 -4.65
C TYR A 251 -1.93 8.45 -6.11
N TYR A 252 -0.68 8.82 -6.34
CA TYR A 252 -0.23 9.20 -7.68
C TYR A 252 -0.05 8.01 -8.63
N ASP A 253 0.36 6.84 -8.14
CA ASP A 253 0.45 5.64 -8.95
C ASP A 253 -0.94 5.20 -9.44
N THR A 254 -1.95 5.35 -8.58
CA THR A 254 -3.35 5.10 -8.95
C THR A 254 -3.84 6.12 -9.98
N MET A 255 -3.61 7.42 -9.75
CA MET A 255 -3.97 8.45 -10.73
C MET A 255 -3.30 8.19 -12.07
N LYS A 256 -2.02 7.82 -12.07
CA LYS A 256 -1.30 7.45 -13.30
C LYS A 256 -1.97 6.30 -14.04
N LYS A 257 -2.37 5.25 -13.31
CA LYS A 257 -2.96 4.06 -13.90
C LYS A 257 -4.32 4.33 -14.56
N PHE A 258 -5.15 5.18 -13.93
CA PHE A 258 -6.53 5.43 -14.38
C PHE A 258 -6.66 6.63 -15.33
N LYS A 259 -5.67 7.54 -15.36
CA LYS A 259 -5.66 8.71 -16.24
C LYS A 259 -4.60 8.63 -17.35
N ASP A 260 -3.95 7.46 -17.50
CA ASP A 260 -2.90 7.24 -18.51
C ASP A 260 -1.77 8.29 -18.46
N LEU A 261 -1.42 8.76 -17.23
CA LEU A 261 -0.39 9.77 -17.06
C LEU A 261 0.98 9.24 -17.48
N ILE A 262 1.78 10.09 -18.15
CA ILE A 262 3.10 9.74 -18.66
C ILE A 262 4.20 10.15 -17.65
N GLY A 263 5.33 9.46 -17.67
CA GLY A 263 6.50 9.79 -16.87
C GLY A 263 6.74 8.83 -15.71
N LYS A 264 7.88 9.01 -15.03
CA LYS A 264 8.30 8.18 -13.88
C LYS A 264 8.44 8.96 -12.60
N LYS A 265 9.14 10.08 -12.65
CA LYS A 265 9.45 10.95 -11.50
C LYS A 265 8.35 12.00 -11.28
N TYR A 266 7.84 12.53 -12.37
CA TYR A 266 6.67 13.38 -12.45
C TYR A 266 5.64 12.68 -13.32
N TYR A 267 4.37 12.82 -12.99
CA TYR A 267 3.28 12.27 -13.77
C TYR A 267 2.60 13.41 -14.50
N LEU A 268 2.57 13.30 -15.81
CA LEU A 268 2.15 14.36 -16.72
C LEU A 268 0.83 13.97 -17.37
N ASP A 269 -0.16 14.84 -17.28
CA ASP A 269 -1.44 14.72 -17.96
C ASP A 269 -1.34 15.46 -19.30
N PHE A 270 -1.34 14.73 -20.41
CA PHE A 270 -1.24 15.28 -21.74
C PHE A 270 -2.59 15.31 -22.43
N SER A 271 -3.05 16.53 -22.71
CA SER A 271 -4.26 16.78 -23.46
C SER A 271 -4.09 16.64 -24.98
N TYR A 272 -2.86 16.41 -25.44
CA TYR A 272 -2.54 16.37 -26.87
C TYR A 272 -2.38 14.92 -27.35
N ASN A 273 -2.76 14.69 -28.64
CA ASN A 273 -2.64 13.37 -29.28
C ASN A 273 -1.19 13.05 -29.66
N ASP A 274 -0.93 11.78 -30.04
CA ASP A 274 0.40 11.33 -30.44
C ASP A 274 0.94 12.08 -31.67
N GLU A 275 0.06 12.57 -32.55
CA GLU A 275 0.43 13.35 -33.74
C GLU A 275 1.04 14.70 -33.37
N TYR A 276 0.51 15.39 -32.34
CA TYR A 276 1.10 16.62 -31.82
C TYR A 276 2.53 16.40 -31.32
N TYR A 277 2.74 15.32 -30.56
CA TYR A 277 4.08 15.00 -30.07
C TYR A 277 5.04 14.55 -31.17
N PHE A 278 4.53 13.83 -32.15
CA PHE A 278 5.33 13.47 -33.31
C PHE A 278 5.82 14.73 -34.03
N ASN A 279 4.93 15.67 -34.33
CA ASN A 279 5.28 16.92 -34.99
C ASN A 279 6.27 17.74 -34.13
N PHE A 280 6.00 17.88 -32.84
CA PHE A 280 6.92 18.56 -31.90
C PHE A 280 8.31 17.91 -31.88
N LEU A 281 8.40 16.58 -31.90
CA LEU A 281 9.68 15.87 -31.93
C LEU A 281 10.38 15.96 -33.28
N CYS A 282 9.63 16.10 -34.39
CA CYS A 282 10.21 16.32 -35.72
C CYS A 282 10.85 17.71 -35.84
N ASP A 283 10.36 18.71 -35.08
CA ASP A 283 10.94 20.06 -35.05
C ASP A 283 12.23 20.13 -34.21
N ILE A 284 12.51 19.09 -33.40
CA ILE A 284 13.76 19.03 -32.61
C ILE A 284 14.87 18.41 -33.47
N CYS A 285 15.99 19.12 -33.58
CA CYS A 285 17.15 18.62 -34.30
C CYS A 285 17.68 17.30 -33.68
N GLU A 286 18.01 16.33 -34.50
CA GLU A 286 18.55 15.03 -34.05
C GLU A 286 19.82 15.21 -33.19
N ASN A 287 20.66 16.22 -33.51
CA ASN A 287 21.83 16.57 -32.72
C ASN A 287 21.46 17.04 -31.30
N ASP A 288 20.38 17.80 -31.13
CA ASP A 288 19.94 18.26 -29.81
C ASP A 288 19.48 17.10 -28.93
N ILE A 289 18.83 16.11 -29.55
CA ILE A 289 18.45 14.87 -28.86
C ILE A 289 19.69 14.10 -28.40
N LEU A 290 20.69 13.97 -29.27
CA LEU A 290 21.96 13.30 -28.95
C LEU A 290 22.76 14.02 -27.87
N GLU A 291 22.86 15.35 -27.95
CA GLU A 291 23.53 16.17 -26.91
C GLU A 291 22.79 16.07 -25.57
N THR A 292 21.47 16.14 -25.57
CA THR A 292 20.66 15.92 -24.36
C THR A 292 20.92 14.52 -23.78
N GLY A 293 20.97 13.50 -24.62
CA GLY A 293 21.33 12.13 -24.19
C GLY A 293 22.70 12.05 -23.52
N LYS A 294 23.70 12.75 -24.05
CA LYS A 294 25.05 12.82 -23.44
C LYS A 294 25.04 13.50 -22.07
N ILE A 295 24.30 14.60 -21.91
CA ILE A 295 24.15 15.29 -20.61
C ILE A 295 23.64 14.32 -19.54
N PHE A 296 22.66 13.47 -19.87
CA PHE A 296 22.11 12.47 -18.96
C PHE A 296 22.89 11.14 -18.95
N LYS A 297 24.02 11.04 -19.65
CA LYS A 297 24.82 9.79 -19.77
C LYS A 297 24.01 8.60 -20.29
N ILE A 298 23.19 8.84 -21.32
CA ILE A 298 22.30 7.85 -21.90
C ILE A 298 22.65 7.71 -23.38
N GLU A 299 23.14 6.56 -23.79
CA GLU A 299 23.56 6.32 -25.15
C GLU A 299 22.40 6.03 -26.13
N LYS A 300 21.34 5.40 -25.66
CA LYS A 300 20.16 5.04 -26.48
C LYS A 300 18.87 5.10 -25.68
N MET A 301 18.07 6.10 -25.90
CA MET A 301 16.70 6.21 -25.36
C MET A 301 15.80 6.86 -26.44
N PRO A 302 14.57 6.35 -26.64
CA PRO A 302 13.63 7.01 -27.55
C PRO A 302 13.40 8.48 -27.13
N PRO A 303 13.32 9.43 -28.09
CA PRO A 303 13.21 10.86 -27.80
C PRO A 303 12.06 11.21 -26.82
N LYS A 304 10.89 10.61 -27.02
CA LYS A 304 9.71 10.76 -26.14
C LYS A 304 10.06 10.40 -24.67
N ARG A 305 10.76 9.29 -24.47
CA ARG A 305 11.19 8.87 -23.13
C ARG A 305 12.30 9.77 -22.55
N LEU A 306 13.22 10.24 -23.38
CA LEU A 306 14.27 11.17 -22.95
C LEU A 306 13.64 12.47 -22.45
N LEU A 307 12.66 13.02 -23.17
CA LEU A 307 11.91 14.21 -22.78
C LEU A 307 11.20 14.02 -21.46
N PHE A 308 10.37 12.99 -21.32
CA PHE A 308 9.46 12.82 -20.17
C PHE A 308 10.09 12.16 -18.95
N GLU A 309 11.07 11.30 -19.15
CA GLU A 309 11.71 10.61 -18.02
C GLU A 309 12.99 11.29 -17.52
N LYS A 310 13.55 12.24 -18.29
CA LYS A 310 14.82 12.90 -17.96
C LYS A 310 14.77 14.42 -18.04
N LEU A 311 14.49 15.00 -19.19
CA LEU A 311 14.59 16.45 -19.40
C LEU A 311 13.56 17.21 -18.58
N ILE A 312 12.27 16.88 -18.69
CA ILE A 312 11.22 17.53 -17.91
C ILE A 312 11.42 17.35 -16.39
N PRO A 313 11.72 16.14 -15.86
CA PRO A 313 12.08 15.99 -14.46
C PRO A 313 13.28 16.85 -14.02
N TYR A 314 14.29 16.99 -14.85
CA TYR A 314 15.45 17.81 -14.55
C TYR A 314 15.09 19.30 -14.47
N ILE A 315 14.33 19.80 -15.45
CA ILE A 315 13.84 21.19 -15.46
C ILE A 315 12.93 21.44 -14.23
N ALA A 316 12.02 20.52 -13.94
CA ALA A 316 11.13 20.63 -12.80
C ALA A 316 11.88 20.69 -11.46
N GLU A 317 12.98 19.95 -11.33
CA GLU A 317 13.84 20.04 -10.14
C GLU A 317 14.59 21.36 -10.07
N MET A 318 15.09 21.88 -11.20
CA MET A 318 15.73 23.19 -11.24
C MET A 318 14.78 24.34 -10.86
N LEU A 319 13.50 24.17 -11.15
CA LEU A 319 12.42 25.13 -10.82
C LEU A 319 11.80 24.87 -9.45
N ASP A 320 12.35 23.94 -8.66
CA ASP A 320 11.88 23.54 -7.33
C ASP A 320 10.40 23.10 -7.32
N ILE A 321 9.95 22.49 -8.42
CA ILE A 321 8.60 21.94 -8.54
C ILE A 321 8.53 20.64 -7.76
N ASP A 322 7.61 20.55 -6.82
CA ASP A 322 7.42 19.38 -5.96
C ASP A 322 7.09 18.12 -6.77
N LYS A 323 7.79 17.05 -6.48
CA LYS A 323 7.59 15.75 -7.14
C LYS A 323 6.17 15.27 -6.91
N LYS A 324 5.46 14.95 -8.00
CA LYS A 324 4.15 14.33 -7.98
C LYS A 324 3.03 15.18 -7.35
N GLN A 325 3.23 16.49 -7.11
CA GLN A 325 2.19 17.34 -6.53
C GLN A 325 1.42 18.17 -7.56
N ASP A 326 2.08 18.72 -8.60
CA ASP A 326 1.45 19.66 -9.52
C ASP A 326 1.68 19.31 -11.00
N TYR A 327 1.34 18.08 -11.39
CA TYR A 327 1.44 17.66 -12.79
C TYR A 327 0.58 18.50 -13.76
N LYS A 328 -0.42 19.21 -13.27
CA LYS A 328 -1.24 20.12 -14.08
C LYS A 328 -0.52 21.41 -14.52
N TYR A 329 0.49 21.86 -13.76
CA TYR A 329 1.19 23.12 -14.05
C TYR A 329 2.33 22.97 -15.06
N ILE A 330 2.89 21.79 -15.23
CA ILE A 330 3.99 21.53 -16.18
C ILE A 330 3.53 21.63 -17.64
N ILE A 331 2.22 21.50 -17.90
CA ILE A 331 1.64 21.51 -19.23
C ILE A 331 1.21 22.92 -19.68
N ALA A 332 0.86 23.80 -18.74
CA ALA A 332 0.32 25.12 -19.06
C ALA A 332 1.38 26.17 -19.46
N GLY A 333 2.66 25.81 -19.42
CA GLY A 333 3.78 26.70 -19.70
C GLY A 333 4.63 26.34 -20.93
N MET A 334 4.18 25.38 -21.75
CA MET A 334 4.84 25.06 -23.03
C MET A 334 3.99 25.47 -24.22
#